data_e84e0608e5aaf2c363e12cc53c80d5fc
#
_entry.id   e84e0608e5aaf2c363e12cc53c80d5fc
#
_cell.length_a   1.000
_cell.length_b   1.000
_cell.length_c   1.000
_cell.angle_alpha   90.00
_cell.angle_beta   90.00
_cell.angle_gamma   90.00
#
_symmetry.space_group_name_H-M   'P 1'
#
loop_
_entity.id
_entity.type
_entity.pdbx_description
1 polymer ?
#
loop_
_entity_poly.entity_id
_entity_poly.type
_entity_poly.pdbx_seq_one_letter_code
_entity_poly.pdbx_strand_id
1 'polypeptide(L)'
;DLTGGNVGLGLNIMAPDVKDYASTLLSYLGRVNYSYKSKYLFTASFRADGSSKFPKGNKFSYFPSAAIAWNIHREKFMQSLKTIDELKLRFSYGRTGNQGIPAYSSLSTYSNVYYSFNESGGIRPSSTLKPGIAVGSIANPDLTWETTEQYNVGFDMALFNNRLSLSVDAYYKKTFDLLLDKPLDYTTGFS
;
A
#
# COMPACT_ATOMS: atom_id res chain seq x y z
N ASP A 1 -27.48 -24.92 -34.56
CA ASP A 1 -28.24 -23.94 -33.82
C ASP A 1 -29.39 -24.62 -33.09
N LEU A 2 -29.09 -25.23 -31.95
CA LEU A 2 -30.04 -26.05 -31.19
C LEU A 2 -31.03 -25.22 -30.39
N THR A 3 -30.76 -23.95 -30.23
CA THR A 3 -31.60 -23.03 -29.43
C THR A 3 -32.55 -22.23 -30.32
N GLY A 4 -32.40 -22.34 -31.66
CA GLY A 4 -33.18 -21.56 -32.61
C GLY A 4 -33.12 -20.07 -32.37
N GLY A 5 -32.03 -19.58 -31.78
CA GLY A 5 -31.90 -18.20 -31.41
C GLY A 5 -32.84 -17.77 -30.28
N ASN A 6 -33.40 -18.71 -29.52
CA ASN A 6 -34.31 -18.38 -28.43
C ASN A 6 -33.60 -17.85 -27.21
N VAL A 7 -33.34 -16.55 -27.19
CA VAL A 7 -32.75 -15.82 -26.10
C VAL A 7 -33.61 -15.88 -24.82
N GLY A 8 -34.90 -16.27 -24.95
CA GLY A 8 -35.81 -16.41 -23.82
C GLY A 8 -35.52 -17.61 -22.90
N LEU A 9 -34.62 -18.53 -23.30
CA LEU A 9 -34.13 -19.55 -22.40
C LEU A 9 -33.05 -19.09 -21.43
N GLY A 10 -32.55 -17.85 -21.56
CA GLY A 10 -31.68 -17.20 -20.61
C GLY A 10 -32.42 -16.37 -19.57
N LEU A 11 -33.55 -16.84 -19.10
CA LEU A 11 -34.54 -16.10 -18.33
C LEU A 11 -34.28 -15.94 -16.83
N ASN A 12 -33.09 -16.13 -16.35
CA ASN A 12 -32.77 -15.59 -15.03
C ASN A 12 -32.06 -14.25 -15.23
N ILE A 13 -32.84 -13.19 -15.36
CA ILE A 13 -32.37 -11.84 -15.11
C ILE A 13 -31.97 -11.83 -13.63
N MET A 14 -30.72 -12.15 -13.33
CA MET A 14 -30.18 -11.95 -11.98
C MET A 14 -30.23 -10.45 -11.71
N ALA A 15 -30.77 -10.07 -10.55
CA ALA A 15 -30.65 -8.70 -10.09
C ALA A 15 -29.15 -8.30 -10.11
N PRO A 16 -28.81 -7.08 -10.56
CA PRO A 16 -27.41 -6.64 -10.57
C PRO A 16 -26.85 -6.76 -9.16
N ASP A 17 -25.71 -7.47 -9.03
CA ASP A 17 -24.96 -7.55 -7.77
C ASP A 17 -24.23 -6.23 -7.57
N VAL A 18 -24.81 -5.37 -6.74
CA VAL A 18 -24.21 -4.08 -6.37
C VAL A 18 -23.43 -4.27 -5.09
N LYS A 19 -22.11 -4.10 -5.16
CA LYS A 19 -21.21 -4.16 -4.00
C LYS A 19 -20.67 -2.77 -3.68
N ASP A 20 -21.10 -2.23 -2.57
CA ASP A 20 -20.58 -0.96 -2.05
C ASP A 20 -19.36 -1.23 -1.16
N TYR A 21 -18.25 -0.59 -1.49
CA TYR A 21 -17.02 -0.64 -0.72
C TYR A 21 -16.76 0.73 -0.10
N ALA A 22 -16.72 0.80 1.22
CA ALA A 22 -16.36 2.01 1.94
C ALA A 22 -15.07 1.81 2.72
N SER A 23 -14.14 2.75 2.60
CA SER A 23 -12.94 2.79 3.42
C SER A 23 -12.65 4.22 3.86
N THR A 24 -12.17 4.37 5.08
CA THR A 24 -11.81 5.67 5.66
C THR A 24 -10.33 5.68 5.99
N LEU A 25 -9.65 6.75 5.61
CA LEU A 25 -8.26 7.02 5.97
C LEU A 25 -8.20 8.34 6.76
N LEU A 26 -7.57 8.31 7.92
CA LEU A 26 -7.31 9.47 8.76
C LEU A 26 -5.80 9.64 8.92
N SER A 27 -5.29 10.83 8.59
CA SER A 27 -3.85 11.10 8.62
C SER A 27 -3.55 12.36 9.42
N TYR A 28 -2.57 12.28 10.30
CA TYR A 28 -1.98 13.42 11.02
C TYR A 28 -0.54 13.60 10.54
N LEU A 29 -0.19 14.82 10.18
CA LEU A 29 1.14 15.16 9.68
C LEU A 29 1.71 16.34 10.44
N GLY A 30 2.96 16.21 10.89
CA GLY A 30 3.81 17.29 11.39
C GLY A 30 5.13 17.33 10.65
N ARG A 31 5.61 18.52 10.28
CA ARG A 31 6.92 18.71 9.63
C ARG A 31 7.64 19.92 10.21
N VAL A 32 8.94 19.77 10.43
CA VAL A 32 9.86 20.83 10.86
C VAL A 32 11.01 20.91 9.86
N ASN A 33 11.29 22.12 9.38
CA ASN A 33 12.44 22.44 8.55
C ASN A 33 13.30 23.45 9.28
N TYR A 34 14.59 23.17 9.37
CA TYR A 34 15.57 24.05 10.00
C TYR A 34 16.76 24.27 9.08
N SER A 35 17.18 25.53 8.95
CA SER A 35 18.33 25.89 8.14
C SER A 35 19.26 26.77 8.97
N TYR A 36 20.50 26.32 9.17
CA TYR A 36 21.51 27.10 9.87
C TYR A 36 22.54 27.65 8.89
N LYS A 37 22.60 28.99 8.80
CA LYS A 37 23.50 29.73 7.91
C LYS A 37 23.46 29.26 6.45
N SER A 38 22.37 28.68 6.02
CA SER A 38 22.24 28.03 4.70
C SER A 38 23.31 26.97 4.39
N LYS A 39 24.06 26.52 5.40
CA LYS A 39 25.08 25.48 5.32
C LYS A 39 24.53 24.11 5.71
N TYR A 40 23.81 24.07 6.80
CA TYR A 40 23.21 22.86 7.35
C TYR A 40 21.70 22.96 7.24
N LEU A 41 21.12 22.01 6.55
CA LEU A 41 19.68 21.91 6.36
C LEU A 41 19.21 20.65 7.06
N PHE A 42 18.17 20.76 7.85
CA PHE A 42 17.55 19.66 8.55
C PHE A 42 16.04 19.69 8.31
N THR A 43 15.49 18.54 7.97
CA THR A 43 14.05 18.33 7.84
C THR A 43 13.67 17.08 8.63
N ALA A 44 12.64 17.19 9.46
CA ALA A 44 12.02 16.06 10.10
C ALA A 44 10.53 16.10 9.84
N SER A 45 9.93 14.96 9.56
CA SER A 45 8.47 14.83 9.49
C SER A 45 8.00 13.56 10.16
N PHE A 46 6.79 13.63 10.69
CA PHE A 46 6.12 12.51 11.32
C PHE A 46 4.69 12.45 10.79
N ARG A 47 4.28 11.28 10.33
CA ARG A 47 2.93 11.02 9.87
C ARG A 47 2.36 9.83 10.61
N ALA A 48 1.15 9.98 11.11
CA ALA A 48 0.37 8.91 11.70
C ALA A 48 -0.87 8.68 10.82
N ASP A 49 -0.99 7.52 10.24
CA ASP A 49 -2.09 7.16 9.35
C ASP A 49 -2.93 6.05 9.98
N GLY A 50 -4.24 6.25 10.01
CA GLY A 50 -5.21 5.27 10.50
C GLY A 50 -6.18 4.89 9.38
N SER A 51 -6.30 3.58 9.10
CA SER A 51 -7.19 3.06 8.07
C SER A 51 -8.24 2.12 8.64
N SER A 52 -9.47 2.23 8.12
CA SER A 52 -10.56 1.33 8.48
C SER A 52 -10.42 -0.08 7.90
N LYS A 53 -9.49 -0.29 6.97
CA LYS A 53 -9.24 -1.60 6.35
C LYS A 53 -8.60 -2.60 7.30
N PHE A 54 -7.90 -2.11 8.34
CA PHE A 54 -7.21 -2.94 9.31
C PHE A 54 -8.04 -3.21 10.57
N PRO A 55 -7.80 -4.34 11.25
CA PRO A 55 -8.54 -4.71 12.45
C PRO A 55 -8.27 -3.76 13.63
N LYS A 56 -9.07 -3.88 14.68
CA LYS A 56 -8.85 -3.13 15.93
C LYS A 56 -7.46 -3.48 16.47
N GLY A 57 -6.69 -2.44 16.83
CA GLY A 57 -5.31 -2.59 17.30
C GLY A 57 -4.26 -2.25 16.23
N ASN A 58 -4.49 -2.59 14.97
CA ASN A 58 -3.54 -2.38 13.87
C ASN A 58 -3.95 -1.27 12.90
N LYS A 59 -4.99 -0.49 13.25
CA LYS A 59 -5.50 0.58 12.37
C LYS A 59 -4.50 1.68 12.11
N PHE A 60 -3.74 2.08 13.13
CA PHE A 60 -2.77 3.15 13.04
C PHE A 60 -1.36 2.62 12.81
N SER A 61 -0.65 3.30 11.90
CA SER A 61 0.79 3.11 11.71
C SER A 61 1.50 4.46 11.65
N TYR A 62 2.80 4.45 11.96
CA TYR A 62 3.60 5.65 12.15
C TYR A 62 4.76 5.68 11.15
N PHE A 63 4.92 6.82 10.49
CA PHE A 63 5.85 7.00 9.39
C PHE A 63 6.75 8.21 9.65
N PRO A 64 7.81 8.03 10.47
CA PRO A 64 8.82 9.06 10.65
C PRO A 64 9.68 9.20 9.40
N SER A 65 10.15 10.42 9.13
CA SER A 65 11.22 10.67 8.18
C SER A 65 12.10 11.82 8.63
N ALA A 66 13.38 11.74 8.27
CA ALA A 66 14.35 12.77 8.56
C ALA A 66 15.32 12.91 7.38
N ALA A 67 15.75 14.14 7.12
CA ALA A 67 16.76 14.43 6.13
C ALA A 67 17.72 15.50 6.65
N ILE A 68 19.01 15.34 6.35
CA ILE A 68 20.04 16.32 6.57
C ILE A 68 20.75 16.60 5.27
N ALA A 69 21.12 17.86 5.06
CA ALA A 69 21.95 18.23 3.93
C ALA A 69 23.00 19.23 4.39
N TRP A 70 24.21 19.05 3.87
CA TRP A 70 25.35 19.92 4.15
C TRP A 70 25.84 20.56 2.85
N ASN A 71 25.71 21.88 2.77
CA ASN A 71 26.21 22.70 1.67
C ASN A 71 27.69 23.00 1.92
N ILE A 72 28.56 22.10 1.50
CA ILE A 72 30.01 22.18 1.74
C ILE A 72 30.64 23.39 1.04
N HIS A 73 30.15 23.75 -0.17
CA HIS A 73 30.64 24.90 -0.91
C HIS A 73 30.53 26.23 -0.14
N ARG A 74 29.64 26.31 0.86
CA ARG A 74 29.45 27.49 1.71
C ARG A 74 30.41 27.54 2.92
N GLU A 75 31.25 26.54 3.10
CA GLU A 75 32.25 26.52 4.15
C GLU A 75 33.42 27.43 3.83
N LYS A 76 34.03 28.02 4.86
CA LYS A 76 35.14 28.97 4.71
C LYS A 76 36.33 28.36 3.95
N PHE A 77 36.61 27.09 4.19
CA PHE A 77 37.73 26.38 3.53
C PHE A 77 37.50 26.13 2.04
N MET A 78 36.23 26.13 1.58
CA MET A 78 35.86 25.95 0.18
C MET A 78 35.86 27.24 -0.63
N GLN A 79 35.82 28.41 0.03
CA GLN A 79 35.73 29.72 -0.64
C GLN A 79 36.95 30.03 -1.56
N SER A 80 38.09 29.36 -1.32
CA SER A 80 39.28 29.47 -2.12
C SER A 80 39.17 28.75 -3.49
N LEU A 81 38.23 27.80 -3.60
CA LEU A 81 38.07 26.95 -4.79
C LEU A 81 36.96 27.52 -5.70
N LYS A 82 37.32 28.51 -6.49
CA LYS A 82 36.39 29.23 -7.39
C LYS A 82 35.80 28.36 -8.52
N THR A 83 36.33 27.16 -8.73
CA THR A 83 35.88 26.22 -9.77
C THR A 83 34.63 25.44 -9.34
N ILE A 84 34.35 25.38 -8.01
CA ILE A 84 33.26 24.62 -7.43
C ILE A 84 32.13 25.58 -7.10
N ASP A 85 31.04 25.51 -7.85
CA ASP A 85 29.87 26.35 -7.63
C ASP A 85 28.90 25.75 -6.59
N GLU A 86 28.73 24.43 -6.63
CA GLU A 86 27.93 23.69 -5.66
C GLU A 86 28.66 22.41 -5.23
N LEU A 87 28.65 22.14 -3.96
CA LEU A 87 29.05 20.87 -3.36
C LEU A 87 28.16 20.62 -2.16
N LYS A 88 27.33 19.57 -2.26
CA LYS A 88 26.32 19.28 -1.26
C LYS A 88 26.24 17.78 -1.01
N LEU A 89 26.23 17.41 0.27
CA LEU A 89 25.94 16.05 0.72
C LEU A 89 24.54 16.00 1.30
N ARG A 90 23.82 14.94 0.98
CA ARG A 90 22.47 14.68 1.47
C ARG A 90 22.41 13.30 2.10
N PHE A 91 21.74 13.20 3.22
CA PHE A 91 21.36 11.94 3.83
C PHE A 91 19.89 12.02 4.22
N SER A 92 19.13 10.98 3.92
CA SER A 92 17.75 10.88 4.35
C SER A 92 17.36 9.48 4.77
N TYR A 93 16.47 9.42 5.73
CA TYR A 93 15.77 8.23 6.19
C TYR A 93 14.28 8.49 6.11
N GLY A 94 13.52 7.52 5.66
CA GLY A 94 12.06 7.59 5.66
C GLY A 94 11.43 6.23 5.79
N ARG A 95 10.32 6.21 6.53
CA ARG A 95 9.42 5.07 6.61
C ARG A 95 8.11 5.42 5.94
N THR A 96 7.60 4.53 5.09
CA THR A 96 6.32 4.67 4.38
C THR A 96 5.47 3.44 4.56
N GLY A 97 4.15 3.61 4.53
CA GLY A 97 3.18 2.53 4.63
C GLY A 97 2.37 2.34 3.36
N ASN A 98 1.98 1.10 3.13
CA ASN A 98 1.07 0.72 2.08
C ASN A 98 -0.14 0.01 2.70
N GLN A 99 -1.34 0.37 2.24
CA GLN A 99 -2.63 -0.24 2.61
C GLN A 99 -3.33 -0.85 1.39
N GLY A 100 -2.56 -1.38 0.45
CA GLY A 100 -3.04 -1.89 -0.84
C GLY A 100 -3.85 -3.18 -0.74
N ILE A 101 -4.77 -3.26 0.24
CA ILE A 101 -5.69 -4.37 0.44
C ILE A 101 -7.13 -3.95 0.15
N PRO A 102 -8.01 -4.86 -0.29
CA PRO A 102 -9.44 -4.61 -0.39
C PRO A 102 -10.05 -4.19 0.97
N ALA A 103 -11.18 -3.48 0.93
CA ALA A 103 -11.96 -3.23 2.14
C ALA A 103 -12.45 -4.55 2.71
N TYR A 104 -12.53 -4.62 4.04
CA TYR A 104 -13.02 -5.80 4.79
C TYR A 104 -12.13 -7.05 4.74
N SER A 105 -10.91 -6.99 4.18
CA SER A 105 -9.98 -8.13 4.14
C SER A 105 -9.60 -8.69 5.53
N SER A 106 -9.80 -7.93 6.59
CA SER A 106 -9.57 -8.39 7.96
C SER A 106 -10.74 -9.20 8.55
N LEU A 107 -11.88 -9.26 7.84
CA LEU A 107 -13.12 -9.89 8.36
C LEU A 107 -13.39 -11.20 7.63
N SER A 108 -14.05 -12.13 8.32
CA SER A 108 -14.68 -13.25 7.65
C SER A 108 -15.89 -12.78 6.87
N THR A 109 -15.98 -13.19 5.63
CA THR A 109 -17.14 -12.94 4.78
C THR A 109 -17.91 -14.22 4.52
N TYR A 110 -19.19 -14.08 4.24
CA TYR A 110 -20.04 -15.17 3.83
C TYR A 110 -20.50 -14.92 2.40
N SER A 111 -20.57 -15.99 1.62
CA SER A 111 -21.09 -15.95 0.26
C SER A 111 -22.36 -16.81 0.16
N ASN A 112 -23.29 -16.35 -0.67
CA ASN A 112 -24.45 -17.15 -1.00
C ASN A 112 -24.04 -18.26 -1.95
N VAL A 113 -24.33 -19.48 -1.59
CA VAL A 113 -24.19 -20.66 -2.46
C VAL A 113 -25.58 -21.22 -2.75
N TYR A 114 -25.80 -21.64 -3.97
CA TYR A 114 -27.06 -22.23 -4.38
C TYR A 114 -26.88 -23.73 -4.56
N TYR A 115 -27.77 -24.49 -3.99
CA TYR A 115 -27.80 -25.94 -4.11
C TYR A 115 -29.20 -26.42 -4.50
N SER A 116 -29.25 -27.53 -5.22
CA SER A 116 -30.49 -28.20 -5.51
C SER A 116 -30.62 -29.50 -4.71
N PHE A 117 -31.65 -29.57 -3.87
CA PHE A 117 -32.03 -30.79 -3.19
C PHE A 117 -33.31 -31.35 -3.82
N ASN A 118 -33.31 -32.67 -4.01
CA ASN A 118 -34.57 -33.40 -4.28
C ASN A 118 -35.10 -33.95 -2.94
N GLU A 119 -36.40 -33.82 -2.70
CA GLU A 119 -37.06 -34.35 -1.52
C GLU A 119 -36.89 -35.88 -1.32
N SER A 120 -36.46 -36.58 -2.37
CA SER A 120 -36.18 -38.01 -2.33
C SER A 120 -34.71 -38.38 -2.03
N GLY A 121 -33.88 -37.41 -1.56
CA GLY A 121 -32.50 -37.65 -1.11
C GLY A 121 -31.44 -37.82 -2.22
N GLY A 122 -31.77 -37.56 -3.47
CA GLY A 122 -30.84 -37.62 -4.61
C GLY A 122 -30.46 -36.22 -5.11
N ILE A 123 -29.22 -36.07 -5.60
CA ILE A 123 -28.79 -34.88 -6.32
C ILE A 123 -29.34 -34.99 -7.75
N ARG A 124 -30.42 -34.29 -8.05
CA ARG A 124 -30.93 -34.14 -9.42
C ARG A 124 -31.01 -32.64 -9.75
N PRO A 125 -30.81 -32.26 -11.03
CA PRO A 125 -31.06 -30.89 -11.44
C PRO A 125 -32.51 -30.54 -11.13
N SER A 126 -32.77 -29.83 -10.04
CA SER A 126 -34.07 -29.28 -9.73
C SER A 126 -34.16 -27.89 -10.32
N SER A 127 -35.31 -27.56 -10.85
CA SER A 127 -35.60 -26.17 -11.29
C SER A 127 -35.62 -25.15 -10.14
N THR A 128 -35.56 -25.63 -8.91
CA THR A 128 -35.63 -24.77 -7.70
C THR A 128 -34.31 -24.82 -6.96
N LEU A 129 -33.50 -23.78 -7.12
CA LEU A 129 -32.27 -23.60 -6.35
C LEU A 129 -32.63 -23.04 -4.97
N LYS A 130 -32.11 -23.66 -3.93
CA LYS A 130 -32.26 -23.15 -2.55
C LYS A 130 -31.01 -22.38 -2.17
N PRO A 131 -31.13 -21.16 -1.62
CA PRO A 131 -29.99 -20.42 -1.14
C PRO A 131 -29.43 -21.06 0.11
N GLY A 132 -28.14 -21.21 0.17
CA GLY A 132 -27.35 -21.58 1.34
C GLY A 132 -26.27 -20.53 1.59
N ILE A 133 -25.58 -20.65 2.70
CA ILE A 133 -24.50 -19.74 3.11
C ILE A 133 -23.24 -20.58 3.29
N ALA A 134 -22.15 -20.15 2.65
CA ALA A 134 -20.81 -20.69 2.86
C ALA A 134 -19.87 -19.57 3.35
N VAL A 135 -18.81 -19.97 4.06
CA VAL A 135 -17.75 -19.02 4.45
C VAL A 135 -16.99 -18.64 3.17
N GLY A 136 -16.92 -17.35 2.86
CA GLY A 136 -16.27 -16.83 1.67
C GLY A 136 -14.79 -16.49 1.91
N SER A 137 -14.46 -15.99 3.11
CA SER A 137 -13.08 -15.66 3.47
C SER A 137 -12.84 -15.88 4.97
N ILE A 138 -11.61 -16.19 5.32
CA ILE A 138 -11.16 -16.30 6.70
C ILE A 138 -10.74 -14.93 7.22
N ALA A 139 -11.14 -14.59 8.45
CA ALA A 139 -10.65 -13.38 9.12
C ALA A 139 -9.16 -13.46 9.36
N ASN A 140 -8.47 -12.33 9.13
CA ASN A 140 -7.09 -12.16 9.55
C ASN A 140 -7.00 -11.03 10.59
N PRO A 141 -7.03 -11.36 11.90
CA PRO A 141 -6.94 -10.36 12.96
C PRO A 141 -5.56 -9.70 13.09
N ASP A 142 -4.53 -10.33 12.57
CA ASP A 142 -3.13 -9.86 12.63
C ASP A 142 -2.74 -8.99 11.43
N LEU A 143 -3.68 -8.74 10.53
CA LEU A 143 -3.44 -7.93 9.34
C LEU A 143 -2.96 -6.53 9.73
N THR A 144 -1.81 -6.11 9.20
CA THR A 144 -1.17 -4.84 9.51
C THR A 144 -0.69 -4.13 8.23
N TRP A 145 -0.21 -2.90 8.39
CA TRP A 145 0.35 -2.11 7.31
C TRP A 145 1.65 -2.74 6.78
N GLU A 146 1.74 -2.87 5.47
CA GLU A 146 3.03 -3.11 4.82
C GLU A 146 3.88 -1.85 5.00
N THR A 147 5.09 -1.98 5.51
CA THR A 147 5.97 -0.86 5.77
C THR A 147 7.27 -0.98 5.01
N THR A 148 7.70 0.14 4.42
CA THR A 148 8.97 0.24 3.72
C THR A 148 9.85 1.28 4.40
N GLU A 149 11.05 0.88 4.74
CA GLU A 149 12.13 1.76 5.21
C GLU A 149 13.10 2.03 4.08
N GLN A 150 13.50 3.28 3.94
CA GLN A 150 14.46 3.69 2.93
C GLN A 150 15.50 4.62 3.53
N TYR A 151 16.76 4.31 3.23
CA TYR A 151 17.92 5.14 3.49
C TYR A 151 18.45 5.65 2.15
N ASN A 152 18.75 6.92 2.07
CA ASN A 152 19.29 7.53 0.85
C ASN A 152 20.48 8.41 1.21
N VAL A 153 21.56 8.29 0.43
CA VAL A 153 22.74 9.15 0.46
C VAL A 153 22.89 9.78 -0.91
N GLY A 154 22.91 11.10 -0.96
CA GLY A 154 23.04 11.85 -2.19
C GLY A 154 24.23 12.81 -2.15
N PHE A 155 24.84 13.02 -3.31
CA PHE A 155 25.94 13.93 -3.56
C PHE A 155 25.64 14.77 -4.78
N ASP A 156 25.63 16.09 -4.62
CA ASP A 156 25.43 17.03 -5.70
C ASP A 156 26.68 17.90 -5.87
N MET A 157 27.15 18.06 -7.08
CA MET A 157 28.32 18.87 -7.45
C MET A 157 28.04 19.67 -8.70
N ALA A 158 28.39 20.95 -8.69
CA ALA A 158 28.38 21.80 -9.88
C ALA A 158 29.72 22.53 -10.02
N LEU A 159 30.23 22.59 -11.25
CA LEU A 159 31.55 23.13 -11.59
C LEU A 159 31.47 24.09 -12.79
N PHE A 160 32.49 24.97 -12.89
CA PHE A 160 32.73 25.83 -14.04
C PHE A 160 31.57 26.77 -14.38
N ASN A 161 31.07 27.52 -13.38
CA ASN A 161 29.89 28.38 -13.48
C ASN A 161 28.64 27.60 -13.94
N ASN A 162 28.37 26.47 -13.27
CA ASN A 162 27.26 25.57 -13.54
C ASN A 162 27.25 24.95 -14.95
N ARG A 163 28.41 24.91 -15.65
CA ARG A 163 28.51 24.24 -16.94
C ARG A 163 28.54 22.73 -16.86
N LEU A 164 28.98 22.18 -15.73
CA LEU A 164 28.97 20.76 -15.45
C LEU A 164 28.25 20.55 -14.11
N SER A 165 27.19 19.74 -14.12
CA SER A 165 26.50 19.31 -12.93
C SER A 165 26.47 17.79 -12.85
N LEU A 166 26.74 17.25 -11.65
CA LEU A 166 26.69 15.83 -11.32
C LEU A 166 25.84 15.64 -10.08
N SER A 167 24.88 14.74 -10.14
CA SER A 167 24.12 14.30 -9.00
C SER A 167 24.17 12.77 -8.93
N VAL A 168 24.54 12.24 -7.78
CA VAL A 168 24.63 10.80 -7.53
C VAL A 168 23.83 10.48 -6.28
N ASP A 169 22.92 9.52 -6.39
CA ASP A 169 22.12 9.02 -5.28
C ASP A 169 22.31 7.52 -5.14
N ALA A 170 22.58 7.08 -3.91
CA ALA A 170 22.59 5.68 -3.52
C ALA A 170 21.52 5.46 -2.46
N TYR A 171 20.71 4.42 -2.63
CA TYR A 171 19.66 4.11 -1.66
C TYR A 171 19.63 2.62 -1.29
N TYR A 172 19.18 2.39 -0.08
CA TYR A 172 18.85 1.06 0.44
C TYR A 172 17.41 1.06 0.90
N LYS A 173 16.62 0.10 0.43
CA LYS A 173 15.20 -0.04 0.71
C LYS A 173 14.92 -1.43 1.26
N LYS A 174 14.13 -1.51 2.34
CA LYS A 174 13.67 -2.76 2.93
C LYS A 174 12.17 -2.68 3.24
N THR A 175 11.43 -3.68 2.80
CA THR A 175 9.99 -3.78 3.04
C THR A 175 9.72 -4.90 4.04
N PHE A 176 8.80 -4.64 4.98
CA PHE A 176 8.36 -5.54 6.03
C PHE A 176 6.85 -5.73 5.95
N ASP A 177 6.36 -6.81 6.52
CA ASP A 177 4.94 -7.12 6.63
C ASP A 177 4.23 -7.06 5.26
N LEU A 178 4.82 -7.71 4.27
CA LEU A 178 4.32 -7.73 2.90
C LEU A 178 2.88 -8.22 2.85
N LEU A 179 2.03 -7.44 2.20
CA LEU A 179 0.64 -7.78 1.95
C LEU A 179 0.56 -8.66 0.70
N LEU A 180 0.50 -9.97 0.90
CA LEU A 180 0.44 -10.97 -0.15
C LEU A 180 -0.76 -11.90 0.07
N ASP A 181 -1.43 -12.25 -1.02
CA ASP A 181 -2.44 -13.32 -0.99
C ASP A 181 -1.71 -14.67 -0.91
N LYS A 182 -2.00 -15.41 0.17
CA LYS A 182 -1.48 -16.75 0.35
C LYS A 182 -2.55 -17.75 -0.02
N PRO A 183 -2.36 -18.55 -1.07
CA PRO A 183 -3.30 -19.64 -1.39
C PRO A 183 -3.34 -20.63 -0.22
N LEU A 184 -4.52 -21.01 0.17
CA LEU A 184 -4.74 -22.02 1.19
C LEU A 184 -4.80 -23.41 0.55
N ASP A 185 -4.47 -24.43 1.34
CA ASP A 185 -4.61 -25.81 0.90
C ASP A 185 -6.11 -26.12 0.67
N TYR A 186 -6.41 -26.83 -0.41
CA TYR A 186 -7.79 -27.22 -0.74
C TYR A 186 -8.48 -28.03 0.37
N THR A 187 -7.70 -28.70 1.24
CA THR A 187 -8.23 -29.44 2.39
C THR A 187 -8.87 -28.52 3.44
N THR A 188 -8.59 -27.23 3.40
CA THR A 188 -9.20 -26.24 4.31
C THR A 188 -10.63 -25.87 3.92
N GLY A 189 -11.07 -26.21 2.71
CA GLY A 189 -12.36 -25.81 2.14
C GLY A 189 -12.42 -24.35 1.65
N PHE A 190 -11.27 -23.68 1.58
CA PHE A 190 -11.11 -22.31 1.04
C PHE A 190 -10.20 -22.35 -0.18
N SER A 191 -10.47 -21.47 -1.13
CA SER A 191 -9.70 -21.33 -2.38
C SER A 191 -9.30 -19.87 -2.61
#